data_207c8ad488063d200c83d773879e36c3
#
_entry.id   207c8ad488063d200c83d773879e36c3
#
_cell.length_a   1.000
_cell.length_b   1.000
_cell.length_c   1.000
_cell.angle_alpha   90.00
_cell.angle_beta   90.00
_cell.angle_gamma   90.00
#
_symmetry.space_group_name_H-M   'P 1'
#
loop_
_entity.id
_entity.type
_entity.pdbx_description
1 polymer ?
#
loop_
_entity_poly.entity_id
_entity_poly.type
_entity_poly.pdbx_seq_one_letter_code
_entity_poly.pdbx_strand_id
1 'polypeptide(L)'
;MRYQVYVVELAKRVFTENAKFRAANPQFNGVLECLYVGMTSKTPKERFTQHKTGYVNKKGHKLSANIVQKYGSYLRPSLYDHINLKAMTRQQALIMEERLALDLRRQGYAVWFN
;
A
#
# COMPACT_ATOMS: atom_id res chain seq x y z
N MET A 1 -1.29 -7.23 -19.89
CA MET A 1 -1.50 -5.99 -19.15
C MET A 1 -0.36 -5.79 -18.17
N ARG A 2 0.03 -4.58 -17.96
CA ARG A 2 1.17 -4.21 -17.17
C ARG A 2 0.73 -3.80 -15.77
N TYR A 3 1.34 -4.41 -14.74
CA TYR A 3 1.02 -4.09 -13.36
C TYR A 3 2.23 -3.48 -12.66
N GLN A 4 1.96 -2.67 -11.64
CA GLN A 4 2.97 -2.02 -10.81
C GLN A 4 2.62 -2.18 -9.35
N VAL A 5 3.64 -2.22 -8.50
CA VAL A 5 3.46 -2.13 -7.04
C VAL A 5 3.69 -0.70 -6.59
N TYR A 6 3.14 -0.34 -5.44
CA TYR A 6 3.32 1.00 -4.88
C TYR A 6 3.23 0.96 -3.36
N VAL A 7 3.77 1.99 -2.74
CA VAL A 7 3.76 2.15 -1.29
C VAL A 7 3.25 3.55 -0.95
N VAL A 8 2.29 3.62 -0.03
CA VAL A 8 1.73 4.87 0.47
C VAL A 8 2.10 5.01 1.94
N GLU A 9 2.62 6.18 2.32
CA GLU A 9 2.81 6.48 3.73
C GLU A 9 1.48 6.82 4.37
N LEU A 10 1.21 6.24 5.54
CA LEU A 10 0.00 6.46 6.31
C LEU A 10 0.32 7.33 7.52
N ALA A 11 -0.67 8.11 7.96
CA ALA A 11 -0.55 8.85 9.21
C ALA A 11 -0.29 7.86 10.36
N LYS A 12 0.63 8.19 11.25
CA LYS A 12 1.02 7.28 12.36
C LYS A 12 -0.13 6.91 13.28
N ARG A 13 -1.14 7.77 13.39
CA ARG A 13 -2.31 7.51 14.21
C ARG A 13 -3.10 6.27 13.75
N VAL A 14 -2.84 5.77 12.52
CA VAL A 14 -3.46 4.52 12.06
C VAL A 14 -3.14 3.36 13.01
N PHE A 15 -1.94 3.33 13.55
CA PHE A 15 -1.53 2.26 14.47
C PHE A 15 -2.38 2.26 15.74
N THR A 16 -2.70 3.44 16.25
CA THR A 16 -3.53 3.58 17.44
C THR A 16 -5.01 3.37 17.16
N GLU A 17 -5.50 3.91 16.04
CA GLU A 17 -6.93 3.97 15.73
C GLU A 17 -7.47 2.72 15.04
N ASN A 18 -6.61 1.94 14.39
CA ASN A 18 -7.05 0.79 13.59
C ASN A 18 -6.55 -0.50 14.21
N ALA A 19 -7.46 -1.23 14.89
CA ALA A 19 -7.10 -2.44 15.60
C ALA A 19 -6.57 -3.55 14.68
N LYS A 20 -7.12 -3.65 13.46
CA LYS A 20 -6.64 -4.66 12.48
C LYS A 20 -5.22 -4.35 12.03
N PHE A 21 -4.93 -3.07 11.77
CA PHE A 21 -3.58 -2.64 11.41
C PHE A 21 -2.59 -2.98 12.52
N ARG A 22 -2.95 -2.66 13.75
CA ARG A 22 -2.10 -2.93 14.91
C ARG A 22 -1.87 -4.43 15.09
N ALA A 23 -2.92 -5.23 14.97
CA ALA A 23 -2.81 -6.68 15.10
C ALA A 23 -1.93 -7.31 14.02
N ALA A 24 -1.90 -6.74 12.83
CA ALA A 24 -1.06 -7.22 11.73
C ALA A 24 0.42 -6.86 11.91
N ASN A 25 0.75 -5.97 12.83
CA ASN A 25 2.11 -5.43 12.99
C ASN A 25 2.58 -5.52 14.44
N PRO A 26 2.59 -6.72 15.05
CA PRO A 26 3.00 -6.85 16.46
C PRO A 26 4.46 -6.50 16.71
N GLN A 27 5.30 -6.55 15.66
CA GLN A 27 6.72 -6.25 15.74
C GLN A 27 7.04 -4.75 15.70
N PHE A 28 6.04 -3.91 15.42
CA PHE A 28 6.27 -2.48 15.23
C PHE A 28 6.65 -1.79 16.56
N ASN A 29 7.75 -1.05 16.52
CA ASN A 29 8.28 -0.37 17.72
C ASN A 29 8.03 1.14 17.73
N GLY A 30 7.29 1.67 16.73
CA GLY A 30 6.93 3.08 16.67
C GLY A 30 8.00 4.02 16.10
N VAL A 31 9.14 3.49 15.67
CA VAL A 31 10.24 4.33 15.15
C VAL A 31 10.05 4.72 13.69
N LEU A 32 9.81 3.73 12.82
CA LEU A 32 9.60 3.99 11.41
C LEU A 32 8.12 4.29 11.12
N GLU A 33 7.83 4.56 9.84
CA GLU A 33 6.51 4.99 9.42
C GLU A 33 5.53 3.82 9.28
N CYS A 34 4.25 4.16 9.17
CA CYS A 34 3.19 3.22 8.81
C CYS A 34 2.97 3.30 7.31
N LEU A 35 2.85 2.16 6.64
CA LEU A 35 2.80 2.07 5.19
C LEU A 35 1.65 1.18 4.72
N TYR A 36 1.16 1.46 3.52
CA TYR A 36 0.27 0.58 2.77
C TYR A 36 0.98 0.16 1.49
N VAL A 37 0.98 -1.14 1.20
CA VAL A 37 1.55 -1.69 -0.04
C VAL A 37 0.41 -2.24 -0.89
N GLY A 38 0.39 -1.86 -2.16
CA GLY A 38 -0.63 -2.32 -3.09
C GLY A 38 -0.05 -2.56 -4.48
N MET A 39 -0.93 -2.99 -5.38
CA MET A 39 -0.61 -3.14 -6.79
C MET A 39 -1.72 -2.54 -7.64
N THR A 40 -1.40 -2.19 -8.89
CA THR A 40 -2.36 -1.57 -9.79
C THR A 40 -2.01 -1.86 -11.24
N SER A 41 -3.05 -1.93 -12.10
CA SER A 41 -2.87 -1.93 -13.55
C SER A 41 -2.74 -0.52 -14.12
N LYS A 42 -2.87 0.48 -13.27
CA LYS A 42 -2.69 1.90 -13.60
C LYS A 42 -1.32 2.35 -13.07
N THR A 43 -1.07 3.65 -13.06
CA THR A 43 0.13 4.17 -12.40
C THR A 43 -0.12 4.27 -10.89
N PRO A 44 0.95 4.22 -10.07
CA PRO A 44 0.80 4.45 -8.64
C PRO A 44 0.09 5.77 -8.30
N LYS A 45 0.40 6.84 -9.04
CA LYS A 45 -0.21 8.16 -8.84
C LYS A 45 -1.72 8.13 -9.08
N GLU A 46 -2.15 7.51 -10.18
CA GLU A 46 -3.57 7.37 -10.48
C GLU A 46 -4.30 6.56 -9.41
N ARG A 47 -3.70 5.44 -9.00
CA ARG A 47 -4.30 4.58 -7.99
C ARG A 47 -4.39 5.27 -6.63
N PHE A 48 -3.35 6.00 -6.25
CA PHE A 48 -3.36 6.78 -5.01
C PHE A 48 -4.49 7.82 -5.03
N THR A 49 -4.67 8.53 -6.16
CA THR A 49 -5.75 9.49 -6.32
C THR A 49 -7.11 8.81 -6.16
N GLN A 50 -7.31 7.64 -6.76
CA GLN A 50 -8.54 6.87 -6.60
C GLN A 50 -8.81 6.49 -5.16
N HIS A 51 -7.79 6.06 -4.42
CA HIS A 51 -7.93 5.76 -2.99
C HIS A 51 -8.38 6.99 -2.21
N LYS A 52 -7.75 8.13 -2.45
CA LYS A 52 -8.03 9.37 -1.69
C LYS A 52 -9.42 9.92 -1.98
N THR A 53 -9.90 9.79 -3.20
CA THR A 53 -11.22 10.28 -3.59
C THR A 53 -12.35 9.30 -3.30
N GLY A 54 -12.02 8.06 -2.89
CA GLY A 54 -13.03 7.03 -2.65
C GLY A 54 -13.71 6.55 -3.92
N TYR A 55 -12.99 6.56 -5.04
CA TYR A 55 -13.52 6.17 -6.35
C TYR A 55 -14.16 4.78 -6.32
N VAL A 56 -15.34 4.65 -6.98
CA VAL A 56 -15.99 3.37 -7.20
C VAL A 56 -16.09 3.11 -8.69
N ASN A 57 -16.06 1.83 -9.10
CA ASN A 57 -16.18 1.47 -10.51
C ASN A 57 -17.65 1.47 -10.94
N LYS A 58 -17.89 1.18 -12.24
CA LYS A 58 -19.22 1.16 -12.81
C LYS A 58 -20.17 0.15 -12.16
N LYS A 59 -19.63 -0.87 -11.50
CA LYS A 59 -20.42 -1.88 -10.80
C LYS A 59 -20.71 -1.47 -9.35
N GLY A 60 -20.30 -0.29 -8.94
CA GLY A 60 -20.48 0.21 -7.59
C GLY A 60 -19.46 -0.35 -6.57
N HIS A 61 -18.48 -1.09 -7.04
CA HIS A 61 -17.45 -1.62 -6.15
C HIS A 61 -16.43 -0.52 -5.82
N LYS A 62 -16.18 -0.35 -4.54
CA LYS A 62 -15.18 0.61 -4.08
C LYS A 62 -13.79 0.12 -4.45
N LEU A 63 -13.08 0.91 -5.26
CA LEU A 63 -11.73 0.57 -5.71
C LEU A 63 -10.64 1.06 -4.75
N SER A 64 -11.02 1.83 -3.75
CA SER A 64 -10.08 2.37 -2.76
C SER A 64 -10.03 1.48 -1.53
N ALA A 65 -8.85 1.39 -0.92
CA ALA A 65 -8.72 0.83 0.41
C ALA A 65 -9.13 1.91 1.42
N ASN A 66 -10.02 1.57 2.35
CA ASN A 66 -10.49 2.52 3.37
C ASN A 66 -9.32 3.11 4.17
N ILE A 67 -8.32 2.30 4.45
CA ILE A 67 -7.15 2.72 5.21
C ILE A 67 -6.37 3.82 4.49
N VAL A 68 -6.25 3.73 3.16
CA VAL A 68 -5.55 4.77 2.37
C VAL A 68 -6.40 6.03 2.27
N GLN A 69 -7.70 5.88 2.07
CA GLN A 69 -8.60 7.05 2.01
C GLN A 69 -8.53 7.85 3.30
N LYS A 70 -8.54 7.18 4.45
CA LYS A 70 -8.57 7.83 5.75
C LYS A 70 -7.19 8.33 6.21
N TYR A 71 -6.14 7.53 6.00
CA TYR A 71 -4.83 7.79 6.59
C TYR A 71 -3.72 8.06 5.57
N GLY A 72 -3.95 7.86 4.28
CA GLY A 72 -2.92 8.03 3.27
C GLY A 72 -2.44 9.47 3.17
N SER A 73 -1.12 9.66 3.24
CA SER A 73 -0.48 10.97 3.15
C SER A 73 0.13 11.21 1.78
N TYR A 74 1.05 10.36 1.34
CA TYR A 74 1.70 10.48 0.05
C TYR A 74 2.37 9.16 -0.35
N LEU A 75 2.71 9.07 -1.63
CA LEU A 75 3.46 7.92 -2.16
C LEU A 75 4.92 7.98 -1.71
N ARG A 76 5.53 6.78 -1.58
CA ARG A 76 6.94 6.63 -1.23
C ARG A 76 7.70 5.96 -2.39
N PRO A 77 7.96 6.68 -3.50
CA PRO A 77 8.57 6.08 -4.70
C PRO A 77 9.91 5.40 -4.45
N SER A 78 10.71 5.92 -3.53
CA SER A 78 12.01 5.32 -3.21
C SER A 78 11.93 3.88 -2.73
N LEU A 79 10.75 3.45 -2.26
CA LEU A 79 10.55 2.10 -1.74
C LEU A 79 10.09 1.11 -2.82
N TYR A 80 9.68 1.56 -4.00
CA TYR A 80 9.12 0.64 -5.00
C TYR A 80 9.53 0.91 -6.45
N ASP A 81 10.09 2.07 -6.79
CA ASP A 81 10.41 2.41 -8.19
C ASP A 81 11.30 1.36 -8.85
N HIS A 82 12.27 0.85 -8.12
CA HIS A 82 13.20 -0.17 -8.65
C HIS A 82 12.50 -1.48 -9.02
N ILE A 83 11.39 -1.79 -8.37
CA ILE A 83 10.62 -3.01 -8.64
C ILE A 83 9.87 -2.85 -9.97
N ASN A 84 9.39 -1.65 -10.24
CA ASN A 84 8.55 -1.36 -11.42
C ASN A 84 9.35 -1.12 -12.70
N LEU A 85 10.68 -1.25 -12.67
CA LEU A 85 11.50 -1.08 -13.86
C LEU A 85 11.20 -2.12 -14.93
N LYS A 86 10.73 -3.30 -14.53
CA LYS A 86 10.30 -4.36 -15.46
C LYS A 86 8.79 -4.46 -15.43
N ALA A 87 8.20 -4.70 -16.61
CA ALA A 87 6.78 -4.97 -16.71
C ALA A 87 6.44 -6.26 -15.96
N MET A 88 5.33 -6.25 -15.23
CA MET A 88 4.88 -7.41 -14.46
C MET A 88 3.48 -7.82 -14.89
N THR A 89 3.23 -9.14 -14.90
CA THR A 89 1.87 -9.66 -14.97
C THR A 89 1.18 -9.43 -13.63
N ARG A 90 -0.15 -9.61 -13.61
CA ARG A 90 -0.91 -9.51 -12.36
C ARG A 90 -0.37 -10.45 -11.30
N GLN A 91 -0.05 -11.69 -11.68
CA GLN A 91 0.47 -12.69 -10.76
C GLN A 91 1.83 -12.28 -10.19
N GLN A 92 2.72 -11.80 -11.04
CA GLN A 92 4.03 -11.33 -10.61
C GLN A 92 3.90 -10.15 -9.63
N ALA A 93 2.98 -9.22 -9.91
CA ALA A 93 2.74 -8.08 -9.05
C ALA A 93 2.18 -8.50 -7.69
N LEU A 94 1.29 -9.50 -7.65
CA LEU A 94 0.77 -10.04 -6.38
C LEU A 94 1.90 -10.61 -5.52
N ILE A 95 2.80 -11.36 -6.13
CA ILE A 95 3.96 -11.93 -5.42
C ILE A 95 4.86 -10.81 -4.89
N MET A 96 5.13 -9.82 -5.73
CA MET A 96 6.00 -8.70 -5.34
C MET A 96 5.37 -7.81 -4.27
N GLU A 97 4.05 -7.61 -4.31
CA GLU A 97 3.33 -6.86 -3.27
C GLU A 97 3.54 -7.50 -1.90
N GLU A 98 3.31 -8.82 -1.79
CA GLU A 98 3.48 -9.52 -0.52
C GLU A 98 4.95 -9.50 -0.08
N ARG A 99 5.86 -9.78 -1.00
CA ARG A 99 7.30 -9.81 -0.70
C ARG A 99 7.78 -8.46 -0.20
N LEU A 100 7.39 -7.40 -0.88
CA LEU A 100 7.75 -6.04 -0.48
C LEU A 100 7.19 -5.69 0.90
N ALA A 101 5.91 -6.03 1.15
CA ALA A 101 5.28 -5.76 2.44
C ALA A 101 6.01 -6.47 3.58
N LEU A 102 6.36 -7.74 3.39
CA LEU A 102 7.07 -8.51 4.41
C LEU A 102 8.49 -7.99 4.64
N ASP A 103 9.18 -7.58 3.57
CA ASP A 103 10.51 -6.99 3.68
C ASP A 103 10.48 -5.67 4.45
N LEU A 104 9.49 -4.83 4.19
CA LEU A 104 9.35 -3.56 4.90
C LEU A 104 9.04 -3.78 6.39
N ARG A 105 8.23 -4.79 6.72
CA ARG A 105 8.01 -5.16 8.12
C ARG A 105 9.31 -5.58 8.81
N ARG A 106 10.13 -6.36 8.12
CA ARG A 106 11.44 -6.77 8.66
C ARG A 106 12.38 -5.60 8.88
N GLN A 107 12.24 -4.54 8.09
CA GLN A 107 13.03 -3.32 8.27
C GLN A 107 12.54 -2.45 9.41
N GLY A 108 11.36 -2.71 9.97
CA GLY A 108 10.82 -1.99 11.10
C GLY A 108 9.59 -1.14 10.82
N TYR A 109 9.09 -1.12 9.59
CA TYR A 109 7.85 -0.43 9.24
C TYR A 109 6.63 -1.21 9.72
N ALA A 110 5.54 -0.50 10.01
CA ALA A 110 4.24 -1.12 10.17
C ALA A 110 3.55 -1.08 8.81
N VAL A 111 3.07 -2.23 8.33
CA VAL A 111 2.61 -2.37 6.94
C VAL A 111 1.26 -3.05 6.87
N TRP A 112 0.40 -2.52 5.99
CA TRP A 112 -0.85 -3.17 5.58
C TRP A 112 -0.77 -3.47 4.08
N PHE A 113 -1.23 -4.65 3.68
CA PHE A 113 -1.39 -5.02 2.26
C PHE A 113 -2.57 -5.97 2.12
N ASN A 114 -3.07 -6.09 0.93
CA ASN A 114 -4.21 -6.99 0.66
C ASN A 114 -3.79 -8.44 0.49
#